data_ed1e1d8d7a2002292671e837f62d27bf
#
_entry.id   ed1e1d8d7a2002292671e837f62d27bf
#
_cell.length_a   1.000
_cell.length_b   1.000
_cell.length_c   1.000
_cell.angle_alpha   90.00
_cell.angle_beta   90.00
_cell.angle_gamma   90.00
#
_symmetry.space_group_name_H-M   'P 1'
#
loop_
_entity.id
_entity.type
_entity.pdbx_description
1 polymer ?
#
loop_
_entity_poly.entity_id
_entity_poly.type
_entity_poly.pdbx_seq_one_letter_code
_entity_poly.pdbx_strand_id
1 'polypeptide(L)'
;MNRSAIMIAVGMLAGSLYAQDAAGLVADVKNSYNGVKRNILEAAEEMPEDGYSFTPGPGSRSFGGWVGHVADAQANSCGGINGAPKQLGAAQMTSKADLLAALKTSFEMCDQAYEGTTAENYLSGVQSFRGQTPRIASLYGNFGHDQECYGSMAVYIRAKSLVPPSTARQGQGRGKGKGK
;
A
#
# COMPACT_ATOMS: atom_id res chain seq x y z
N MET A 1 21.48 3.75 48.21
CA MET A 1 21.14 3.70 46.76
C MET A 1 21.11 5.12 46.23
N ASN A 2 21.95 5.43 45.26
CA ASN A 2 22.20 6.79 44.82
C ASN A 2 21.02 7.25 43.91
N ARG A 3 20.39 8.39 44.23
CA ARG A 3 19.25 8.95 43.47
C ARG A 3 19.55 9.10 41.98
N SER A 4 20.81 9.34 41.61
CA SER A 4 21.29 9.44 40.21
C SER A 4 21.23 8.09 39.47
N ALA A 5 21.48 6.97 40.13
CA ALA A 5 21.40 5.63 39.52
C ALA A 5 19.96 5.22 39.21
N ILE A 6 19.00 5.65 40.03
CA ILE A 6 17.57 5.39 39.79
C ILE A 6 17.05 6.17 38.60
N MET A 7 17.47 7.43 38.42
CA MET A 7 17.04 8.24 37.25
C MET A 7 17.58 7.73 35.95
N ILE A 8 18.81 7.20 35.90
CA ILE A 8 19.40 6.60 34.68
C ILE A 8 18.66 5.30 34.31
N ALA A 9 18.31 4.46 35.31
CA ALA A 9 17.60 3.20 35.06
C ALA A 9 16.18 3.42 34.54
N VAL A 10 15.46 4.44 35.05
CA VAL A 10 14.10 4.78 34.57
C VAL A 10 14.14 5.33 33.12
N GLY A 11 15.16 6.13 32.77
CA GLY A 11 15.34 6.65 31.42
C GLY A 11 15.61 5.56 30.37
N MET A 12 16.39 4.52 30.76
CA MET A 12 16.67 3.40 29.83
C MET A 12 15.45 2.49 29.63
N LEU A 13 14.62 2.26 30.65
CA LEU A 13 13.38 1.48 30.50
C LEU A 13 12.35 2.19 29.62
N ALA A 14 12.19 3.50 29.81
CA ALA A 14 11.25 4.27 28.99
C ALA A 14 11.67 4.25 27.50
N GLY A 15 12.96 4.42 27.21
CA GLY A 15 13.47 4.36 25.84
C GLY A 15 13.21 3.02 25.15
N SER A 16 13.28 1.91 25.89
CA SER A 16 13.01 0.57 25.36
C SER A 16 11.53 0.35 25.02
N LEU A 17 10.60 0.88 25.80
CA LEU A 17 9.16 0.77 25.54
C LEU A 17 8.77 1.55 24.26
N TYR A 18 9.24 2.79 24.11
CA TYR A 18 8.96 3.57 22.90
C TYR A 18 9.55 2.94 21.62
N ALA A 19 10.71 2.31 21.70
CA ALA A 19 11.32 1.62 20.59
C ALA A 19 10.52 0.38 20.16
N GLN A 20 9.93 -0.36 21.09
CA GLN A 20 9.04 -1.49 20.80
C GLN A 20 7.74 -1.03 20.11
N ASP A 21 7.14 0.06 20.58
CA ASP A 21 5.93 0.63 20.00
C ASP A 21 6.18 1.12 18.56
N ALA A 22 7.32 1.77 18.30
CA ALA A 22 7.71 2.22 16.98
C ALA A 22 7.94 1.06 16.00
N ALA A 23 8.62 0.00 16.45
CA ALA A 23 8.85 -1.19 15.63
C ALA A 23 7.53 -1.91 15.30
N GLY A 24 6.62 -2.02 16.28
CA GLY A 24 5.27 -2.57 16.09
C GLY A 24 4.48 -1.78 15.06
N LEU A 25 4.44 -0.45 15.17
CA LEU A 25 3.76 0.42 14.23
C LEU A 25 4.31 0.28 12.80
N VAL A 26 5.64 0.26 12.64
CA VAL A 26 6.28 0.07 11.34
C VAL A 26 5.92 -1.29 10.75
N ALA A 27 5.95 -2.36 11.56
CA ALA A 27 5.58 -3.70 11.12
C ALA A 27 4.11 -3.78 10.67
N ASP A 28 3.18 -3.17 11.41
CA ASP A 28 1.76 -3.16 11.07
C ASP A 28 1.48 -2.43 9.76
N VAL A 29 2.12 -1.29 9.52
CA VAL A 29 1.98 -0.55 8.25
C VAL A 29 2.53 -1.37 7.08
N LYS A 30 3.68 -2.03 7.24
CA LYS A 30 4.24 -2.94 6.20
C LYS A 30 3.31 -4.12 5.92
N ASN A 31 2.78 -4.76 6.94
CA ASN A 31 1.86 -5.90 6.78
C ASN A 31 0.57 -5.47 6.07
N SER A 32 0.03 -4.32 6.43
CA SER A 32 -1.16 -3.75 5.83
C SER A 32 -0.93 -3.42 4.34
N TYR A 33 0.20 -2.78 4.02
CA TYR A 33 0.62 -2.54 2.64
C TYR A 33 0.76 -3.84 1.83
N ASN A 34 1.45 -4.85 2.35
CA ASN A 34 1.61 -6.13 1.67
C ASN A 34 0.26 -6.79 1.36
N GLY A 35 -0.71 -6.62 2.24
CA GLY A 35 -2.07 -7.11 2.04
C GLY A 35 -2.78 -6.43 0.87
N VAL A 36 -2.75 -5.10 0.80
CA VAL A 36 -3.40 -4.34 -0.27
C VAL A 36 -2.65 -4.47 -1.61
N LYS A 37 -1.31 -4.45 -1.60
CA LYS A 37 -0.48 -4.71 -2.78
C LYS A 37 -0.89 -6.02 -3.47
N ARG A 38 -0.94 -7.11 -2.70
CA ARG A 38 -1.38 -8.41 -3.22
C ARG A 38 -2.78 -8.35 -3.81
N ASN A 39 -3.72 -7.70 -3.14
CA ASN A 39 -5.09 -7.56 -3.63
C ASN A 39 -5.16 -6.82 -4.97
N ILE A 40 -4.42 -5.72 -5.11
CA ILE A 40 -4.42 -4.90 -6.33
C ILE A 40 -3.75 -5.65 -7.49
N LEU A 41 -2.60 -6.29 -7.25
CA LEU A 41 -1.89 -7.05 -8.29
C LEU A 41 -2.74 -8.22 -8.80
N GLU A 42 -3.29 -9.05 -7.90
CA GLU A 42 -4.16 -10.16 -8.28
C GLU A 42 -5.40 -9.65 -9.02
N ALA A 43 -6.04 -8.57 -8.56
CA ALA A 43 -7.19 -7.95 -9.22
C ALA A 43 -6.88 -7.52 -10.65
N ALA A 44 -5.72 -6.90 -10.86
CA ALA A 44 -5.28 -6.46 -12.18
C ALA A 44 -4.90 -7.65 -13.08
N GLU A 45 -4.29 -8.71 -12.53
CA GLU A 45 -3.93 -9.90 -13.29
C GLU A 45 -5.17 -10.74 -13.68
N GLU A 46 -6.14 -10.90 -12.78
CA GLU A 46 -7.34 -11.72 -12.99
C GLU A 46 -8.36 -11.07 -13.93
N MET A 47 -8.43 -9.72 -13.99
CA MET A 47 -9.34 -9.04 -14.91
C MET A 47 -8.99 -9.37 -16.35
N PRO A 48 -9.94 -9.91 -17.16
CA PRO A 48 -9.71 -10.17 -18.60
C PRO A 48 -9.37 -8.89 -19.37
N GLU A 49 -8.69 -9.02 -20.50
CA GLU A 49 -8.28 -7.89 -21.36
C GLU A 49 -9.45 -6.96 -21.70
N ASP A 50 -10.60 -7.52 -22.13
CA ASP A 50 -11.82 -6.77 -22.44
C ASP A 50 -12.43 -6.05 -21.22
N GLY A 51 -12.11 -6.51 -20.03
CA GLY A 51 -12.52 -5.88 -18.78
C GLY A 51 -11.80 -4.58 -18.45
N TYR A 52 -10.64 -4.33 -19.06
CA TYR A 52 -9.85 -3.12 -18.78
C TYR A 52 -10.52 -1.83 -19.27
N SER A 53 -11.29 -1.88 -20.34
CA SER A 53 -12.08 -0.74 -20.85
C SER A 53 -13.43 -0.57 -20.14
N PHE A 54 -13.84 -1.52 -19.31
CA PHE A 54 -15.15 -1.51 -18.66
C PHE A 54 -15.28 -0.35 -17.67
N THR A 55 -16.44 0.32 -17.71
CA THR A 55 -16.89 1.34 -16.75
C THR A 55 -18.29 0.97 -16.23
N PRO A 56 -18.60 1.15 -14.94
CA PRO A 56 -19.93 0.83 -14.39
C PRO A 56 -21.00 1.89 -14.74
N GLY A 57 -20.60 3.06 -15.23
CA GLY A 57 -21.52 4.14 -15.58
C GLY A 57 -20.82 5.40 -16.10
N PRO A 58 -21.59 6.39 -16.59
CA PRO A 58 -21.05 7.64 -17.11
C PRO A 58 -20.21 8.38 -16.05
N GLY A 59 -19.08 8.93 -16.49
CA GLY A 59 -18.16 9.67 -15.62
C GLY A 59 -17.29 8.80 -14.72
N SER A 60 -17.49 7.48 -14.70
CA SER A 60 -16.62 6.56 -13.97
C SER A 60 -15.32 6.30 -14.73
N ARG A 61 -14.22 6.16 -13.97
CA ARG A 61 -12.94 5.69 -14.51
C ARG A 61 -13.11 4.25 -15.00
N SER A 62 -12.42 3.85 -16.08
CA SER A 62 -12.38 2.44 -16.48
C SER A 62 -11.56 1.59 -15.49
N PHE A 63 -11.68 0.27 -15.53
CA PHE A 63 -10.84 -0.60 -14.69
C PHE A 63 -9.35 -0.38 -14.95
N GLY A 64 -8.93 -0.34 -16.23
CA GLY A 64 -7.57 0.00 -16.61
C GLY A 64 -7.15 1.41 -16.14
N GLY A 65 -8.08 2.36 -16.17
CA GLY A 65 -7.86 3.69 -15.61
C GLY A 65 -7.62 3.69 -14.09
N TRP A 66 -8.21 2.75 -13.33
CA TRP A 66 -7.87 2.54 -11.91
C TRP A 66 -6.47 1.95 -11.75
N VAL A 67 -6.09 0.95 -12.56
CA VAL A 67 -4.75 0.36 -12.56
C VAL A 67 -3.69 1.42 -12.84
N GLY A 68 -3.88 2.24 -13.89
CA GLY A 68 -2.97 3.33 -14.22
C GLY A 68 -2.89 4.41 -13.14
N HIS A 69 -4.03 4.75 -12.52
CA HIS A 69 -4.07 5.71 -11.41
C HIS A 69 -3.27 5.24 -10.19
N VAL A 70 -3.41 3.97 -9.80
CA VAL A 70 -2.61 3.40 -8.72
C VAL A 70 -1.13 3.46 -9.06
N ALA A 71 -0.74 3.06 -10.27
CA ALA A 71 0.66 3.06 -10.69
C ALA A 71 1.28 4.48 -10.63
N ASP A 72 0.60 5.50 -11.17
CA ASP A 72 1.09 6.87 -11.16
C ASP A 72 1.11 7.47 -9.74
N ALA A 73 0.08 7.22 -8.94
CA ALA A 73 0.01 7.70 -7.56
C ALA A 73 1.12 7.13 -6.69
N GLN A 74 1.40 5.83 -6.81
CA GLN A 74 2.48 5.16 -6.09
C GLN A 74 3.86 5.63 -6.53
N ALA A 75 4.09 5.76 -7.85
CA ALA A 75 5.36 6.23 -8.37
C ALA A 75 5.70 7.65 -7.87
N ASN A 76 4.70 8.50 -7.75
CA ASN A 76 4.85 9.83 -7.17
C ASN A 76 5.05 9.76 -5.64
N SER A 77 4.18 9.06 -4.91
CA SER A 77 4.19 9.00 -3.45
C SER A 77 5.42 8.25 -2.91
N CYS A 78 5.61 7.00 -3.32
CA CYS A 78 6.74 6.18 -2.86
C CYS A 78 8.07 6.69 -3.42
N GLY A 79 8.07 7.19 -4.66
CA GLY A 79 9.23 7.88 -5.23
C GLY A 79 9.63 9.11 -4.41
N GLY A 80 8.65 9.90 -3.95
CA GLY A 80 8.89 11.03 -3.06
C GLY A 80 9.50 10.60 -1.72
N ILE A 81 9.01 9.52 -1.12
CA ILE A 81 9.56 8.93 0.11
C ILE A 81 11.01 8.46 -0.09
N ASN A 82 11.32 7.92 -1.27
CA ASN A 82 12.67 7.47 -1.66
C ASN A 82 13.58 8.63 -2.13
N GLY A 83 13.07 9.87 -2.18
CA GLY A 83 13.80 11.03 -2.66
C GLY A 83 13.90 11.15 -4.19
N ALA A 84 13.17 10.33 -4.94
CA ALA A 84 13.18 10.27 -6.41
C ALA A 84 11.77 10.05 -6.98
N PRO A 85 10.85 11.03 -6.87
CA PRO A 85 9.51 10.91 -7.41
C PRO A 85 9.56 10.70 -8.93
N LYS A 86 8.71 9.80 -9.44
CA LYS A 86 8.62 9.48 -10.87
C LYS A 86 7.19 9.65 -11.36
N GLN A 87 7.08 9.94 -12.65
CA GLN A 87 5.82 9.86 -13.39
C GLN A 87 5.95 8.72 -14.40
N LEU A 88 5.08 7.74 -14.32
CA LEU A 88 5.08 6.59 -15.23
C LEU A 88 4.21 6.85 -16.47
N GLY A 89 3.30 7.81 -16.41
CA GLY A 89 2.34 8.11 -17.46
C GLY A 89 1.33 6.99 -17.66
N ALA A 90 1.12 6.17 -16.64
CA ALA A 90 0.25 4.99 -16.71
C ALA A 90 -1.22 5.35 -16.97
N ALA A 91 -1.66 6.55 -16.58
CA ALA A 91 -3.01 7.04 -16.88
C ALA A 91 -3.30 7.20 -18.39
N GLN A 92 -2.27 7.22 -19.24
CA GLN A 92 -2.39 7.32 -20.71
C GLN A 92 -2.28 5.94 -21.39
N MET A 93 -1.93 4.89 -20.66
CA MET A 93 -1.81 3.53 -21.17
C MET A 93 -3.19 2.88 -21.29
N THR A 94 -3.36 2.04 -22.32
CA THR A 94 -4.64 1.37 -22.59
C THR A 94 -4.53 -0.14 -22.63
N SER A 95 -3.35 -0.70 -22.90
CA SER A 95 -3.16 -2.15 -22.91
C SER A 95 -3.00 -2.71 -21.49
N LYS A 96 -3.57 -3.87 -21.24
CA LYS A 96 -3.39 -4.59 -19.97
C LYS A 96 -1.91 -4.84 -19.66
N ALA A 97 -1.13 -5.21 -20.69
CA ALA A 97 0.28 -5.54 -20.52
C ALA A 97 1.09 -4.32 -20.03
N ASP A 98 0.90 -3.16 -20.64
CA ASP A 98 1.62 -1.93 -20.26
C ASP A 98 1.19 -1.45 -18.87
N LEU A 99 -0.11 -1.49 -18.59
CA LEU A 99 -0.67 -1.12 -17.28
C LEU A 99 -0.16 -2.04 -16.15
N LEU A 100 -0.09 -3.35 -16.39
CA LEU A 100 0.49 -4.30 -15.42
C LEU A 100 1.99 -4.06 -15.21
N ALA A 101 2.74 -3.77 -16.27
CA ALA A 101 4.16 -3.45 -16.16
C ALA A 101 4.39 -2.17 -15.34
N ALA A 102 3.63 -1.11 -15.61
CA ALA A 102 3.67 0.13 -14.85
C ALA A 102 3.29 -0.08 -13.38
N LEU A 103 2.23 -0.86 -13.11
CA LEU A 103 1.78 -1.19 -11.77
C LEU A 103 2.86 -1.96 -10.98
N LYS A 104 3.49 -2.96 -11.58
CA LYS A 104 4.58 -3.72 -10.95
C LYS A 104 5.76 -2.82 -10.63
N THR A 105 6.18 -1.98 -11.57
CA THR A 105 7.26 -0.99 -11.35
C THR A 105 6.93 -0.04 -10.20
N SER A 106 5.69 0.45 -10.10
CA SER A 106 5.30 1.34 -9.00
C SER A 106 5.31 0.62 -7.63
N PHE A 107 4.91 -0.65 -7.58
CA PHE A 107 5.01 -1.45 -6.36
C PHE A 107 6.47 -1.73 -5.95
N GLU A 108 7.40 -1.95 -6.88
CA GLU A 108 8.83 -2.06 -6.57
C GLU A 108 9.36 -0.79 -5.90
N MET A 109 8.93 0.38 -6.35
CA MET A 109 9.29 1.66 -5.70
C MET A 109 8.69 1.76 -4.29
N CYS A 110 7.46 1.31 -4.10
CA CYS A 110 6.83 1.27 -2.80
C CYS A 110 7.49 0.23 -1.87
N ASP A 111 7.84 -0.95 -2.37
CA ASP A 111 8.60 -1.94 -1.59
C ASP A 111 9.86 -1.32 -0.98
N GLN A 112 10.64 -0.58 -1.78
CA GLN A 112 11.82 0.13 -1.28
C GLN A 112 11.48 1.15 -0.19
N ALA A 113 10.39 1.92 -0.34
CA ALA A 113 9.96 2.90 0.64
C ALA A 113 9.52 2.25 1.97
N TYR A 114 8.74 1.17 1.89
CA TYR A 114 8.25 0.45 3.06
C TYR A 114 9.37 -0.34 3.74
N GLU A 115 10.21 -1.08 2.99
CA GLU A 115 11.33 -1.85 3.53
C GLU A 115 12.39 -0.95 4.17
N GLY A 116 12.70 0.19 3.55
CA GLY A 116 13.65 1.18 4.07
C GLY A 116 13.16 1.95 5.30
N THR A 117 11.93 1.70 5.78
CA THR A 117 11.39 2.34 6.98
C THR A 117 11.63 1.47 8.22
N THR A 118 12.24 2.06 9.25
CA THR A 118 12.61 1.40 10.51
C THR A 118 12.10 2.19 11.72
N ALA A 119 12.22 1.61 12.92
CA ALA A 119 11.89 2.30 14.17
C ALA A 119 12.75 3.56 14.41
N GLU A 120 13.94 3.65 13.80
CA GLU A 120 14.85 4.78 13.95
C GLU A 120 14.50 5.93 13.00
N ASN A 121 13.91 5.64 11.82
CA ASN A 121 13.68 6.65 10.78
C ASN A 121 12.20 6.94 10.48
N TYR A 122 11.25 6.26 11.10
CA TYR A 122 9.82 6.37 10.78
C TYR A 122 9.23 7.78 10.96
N LEU A 123 9.82 8.61 11.81
CA LEU A 123 9.47 10.02 12.00
C LEU A 123 10.31 10.99 11.17
N SER A 124 11.31 10.51 10.42
CA SER A 124 12.10 11.39 9.55
C SER A 124 11.21 12.08 8.52
N GLY A 125 11.51 13.35 8.23
CA GLY A 125 10.78 14.12 7.22
C GLY A 125 11.04 13.57 5.81
N VAL A 126 9.99 13.39 5.04
CA VAL A 126 10.05 13.05 3.62
C VAL A 126 9.20 14.01 2.81
N GLN A 127 9.55 14.21 1.54
CA GLN A 127 8.75 15.03 0.64
C GLN A 127 7.50 14.27 0.21
N SER A 128 6.34 14.88 0.42
CA SER A 128 5.03 14.38 -0.03
C SER A 128 4.30 15.49 -0.81
N PHE A 129 3.15 15.15 -1.41
CA PHE A 129 2.29 16.16 -2.04
C PHE A 129 1.73 17.20 -1.05
N ARG A 130 1.79 16.92 0.27
CA ARG A 130 1.42 17.85 1.36
C ARG A 130 2.61 18.64 1.89
N GLY A 131 3.77 18.58 1.23
CA GLY A 131 5.04 19.13 1.72
C GLY A 131 5.80 18.13 2.60
N GLN A 132 6.60 18.63 3.54
CA GLN A 132 7.36 17.77 4.47
C GLN A 132 6.44 17.09 5.48
N THR A 133 6.43 15.76 5.50
CA THR A 133 5.64 14.95 6.44
C THR A 133 6.50 13.84 7.03
N PRO A 134 6.17 13.31 8.23
CA PRO A 134 6.82 12.12 8.75
C PRO A 134 6.70 10.93 7.77
N ARG A 135 7.77 10.17 7.62
CA ARG A 135 7.83 9.00 6.72
C ARG A 135 6.65 8.04 6.94
N ILE A 136 6.37 7.71 8.20
CA ILE A 136 5.25 6.80 8.54
C ILE A 136 3.89 7.36 8.13
N ALA A 137 3.67 8.67 8.25
CA ALA A 137 2.43 9.30 7.83
C ALA A 137 2.24 9.28 6.31
N SER A 138 3.33 9.44 5.54
CA SER A 138 3.32 9.30 4.09
C SER A 138 3.02 7.87 3.65
N LEU A 139 3.61 6.86 4.30
CA LEU A 139 3.34 5.45 4.04
C LEU A 139 1.89 5.06 4.37
N TYR A 140 1.38 5.54 5.51
CA TYR A 140 -0.01 5.32 5.88
C TYR A 140 -0.99 5.97 4.89
N GLY A 141 -0.66 7.18 4.41
CA GLY A 141 -1.43 7.86 3.37
C GLY A 141 -1.44 7.09 2.05
N ASN A 142 -0.30 6.55 1.62
CA ASN A 142 -0.21 5.68 0.45
C ASN A 142 -1.04 4.40 0.62
N PHE A 143 -0.89 3.70 1.74
CA PHE A 143 -1.71 2.52 2.06
C PHE A 143 -3.22 2.83 2.03
N GLY A 144 -3.65 3.94 2.65
CA GLY A 144 -5.06 4.35 2.66
C GLY A 144 -5.61 4.60 1.27
N HIS A 145 -4.84 5.28 0.41
CA HIS A 145 -5.18 5.51 -0.99
C HIS A 145 -5.29 4.19 -1.78
N ASP A 146 -4.36 3.26 -1.57
CA ASP A 146 -4.39 1.95 -2.23
C ASP A 146 -5.63 1.13 -1.80
N GLN A 147 -6.03 1.21 -0.53
CA GLN A 147 -7.25 0.57 -0.03
C GLN A 147 -8.50 1.15 -0.68
N GLU A 148 -8.59 2.47 -0.85
CA GLU A 148 -9.68 3.15 -1.55
C GLU A 148 -9.76 2.70 -3.01
N CYS A 149 -8.61 2.69 -3.70
CA CYS A 149 -8.53 2.23 -5.09
C CYS A 149 -8.92 0.76 -5.24
N TYR A 150 -8.43 -0.12 -4.35
CA TYR A 150 -8.82 -1.53 -4.37
C TYR A 150 -10.32 -1.73 -4.11
N GLY A 151 -10.89 -0.97 -3.17
CA GLY A 151 -12.33 -1.00 -2.93
C GLY A 151 -13.14 -0.69 -4.19
N SER A 152 -12.71 0.32 -4.94
CA SER A 152 -13.28 0.66 -6.25
C SER A 152 -13.10 -0.49 -7.25
N MET A 153 -11.87 -1.00 -7.45
CA MET A 153 -11.58 -2.10 -8.37
C MET A 153 -12.41 -3.36 -8.05
N ALA A 154 -12.65 -3.66 -6.77
CA ALA A 154 -13.45 -4.81 -6.34
C ALA A 154 -14.92 -4.73 -6.80
N VAL A 155 -15.47 -3.53 -6.98
CA VAL A 155 -16.81 -3.35 -7.58
C VAL A 155 -16.80 -3.77 -9.06
N TYR A 156 -15.76 -3.37 -9.81
CA TYR A 156 -15.62 -3.72 -11.23
C TYR A 156 -15.45 -5.23 -11.44
N ILE A 157 -14.66 -5.88 -10.57
CA ILE A 157 -14.46 -7.33 -10.59
C ILE A 157 -15.79 -8.04 -10.42
N ARG A 158 -16.62 -7.64 -9.43
CA ARG A 158 -17.96 -8.20 -9.22
C ARG A 158 -18.89 -7.93 -10.39
N ALA A 159 -18.84 -6.76 -11.00
CA ALA A 159 -19.64 -6.42 -12.18
C ALA A 159 -19.31 -7.31 -13.39
N LYS A 160 -18.10 -7.86 -13.44
CA LYS A 160 -17.66 -8.86 -14.43
C LYS A 160 -17.87 -10.30 -13.96
N SER A 161 -18.67 -10.52 -12.91
CA SER A 161 -18.95 -11.85 -12.31
C SER A 161 -17.72 -12.59 -11.80
N LEU A 162 -16.63 -11.86 -11.50
CA LEU A 162 -15.42 -12.40 -10.87
C LEU A 162 -15.47 -12.21 -9.34
N VAL A 163 -14.67 -12.98 -8.62
CA VAL A 163 -14.57 -12.89 -7.15
C VAL A 163 -13.37 -12.03 -6.78
N PRO A 164 -13.55 -10.92 -6.05
CA PRO A 164 -12.39 -10.11 -5.64
C PRO A 164 -11.39 -10.91 -4.81
N PRO A 165 -10.07 -10.73 -5.01
CA PRO A 165 -9.01 -11.48 -4.33
C PRO A 165 -9.13 -11.54 -2.81
N SER A 166 -9.49 -10.43 -2.16
CA SER A 166 -9.71 -10.41 -0.70
C SER A 166 -10.88 -11.30 -0.27
N THR A 167 -11.95 -11.39 -1.07
CA THR A 167 -13.12 -12.24 -0.81
C THR A 167 -12.77 -13.72 -1.00
N ALA A 168 -12.03 -14.07 -2.04
CA ALA A 168 -11.58 -15.44 -2.31
C ALA A 168 -10.75 -15.99 -1.15
N ARG A 169 -9.84 -15.20 -0.59
CA ARG A 169 -9.02 -15.60 0.58
C ARG A 169 -9.82 -15.78 1.86
N GLN A 170 -10.83 -14.95 2.11
CA GLN A 170 -11.71 -15.11 3.28
C GLN A 170 -12.49 -16.43 3.23
N GLY A 171 -12.92 -16.86 2.04
CA GLY A 171 -13.58 -18.14 1.83
C GLY A 171 -12.68 -19.34 2.19
N GLN A 172 -11.41 -19.29 1.82
CA GLN A 172 -10.43 -20.34 2.12
C GLN A 172 -10.10 -20.43 3.62
N GLY A 173 -10.04 -19.30 4.35
CA GLY A 173 -9.81 -19.28 5.79
C GLY A 173 -10.94 -19.91 6.61
N ARG A 174 -12.20 -19.71 6.19
CA ARG A 174 -13.40 -20.29 6.85
C ARG A 174 -13.56 -21.79 6.62
N GLY A 175 -13.02 -22.34 5.54
CA GLY A 175 -13.06 -23.77 5.24
C GLY A 175 -12.15 -24.61 6.14
N LYS A 176 -11.03 -24.06 6.62
CA LYS A 176 -10.05 -24.75 7.48
C LYS A 176 -10.45 -24.83 8.97
N GLY A 177 -11.45 -24.06 9.41
CA GLY A 177 -11.91 -24.03 10.83
C GLY A 177 -13.06 -24.95 11.17
N LYS A 178 -13.61 -25.74 10.24
CA LYS A 178 -14.78 -26.65 10.48
C LYS A 178 -14.42 -28.12 10.63
N GLY A 179 -13.15 -28.43 10.85
CA GLY A 179 -12.67 -29.80 11.05
C GLY A 179 -12.00 -29.96 12.42
N LYS A 180 -12.75 -29.88 13.52
CA LYS A 180 -12.38 -30.44 14.82
C LYS A 180 -13.66 -30.81 15.56
#